data_3f58090222103ca7ec98c3041daf3489
#
_entry.id   3f58090222103ca7ec98c3041daf3489
#
_cell.length_a   1.000
_cell.length_b   1.000
_cell.length_c   1.000
_cell.angle_alpha   90.00
_cell.angle_beta   90.00
_cell.angle_gamma   90.00
#
_symmetry.space_group_name_H-M   'P 1'
#
loop_
_entity.id
_entity.type
_entity.pdbx_description
1 polymer ?
#
loop_
_entity_poly.entity_id
_entity_poly.type
_entity_poly.pdbx_seq_one_letter_code
_entity_poly.pdbx_strand_id
1 'polypeptide(L)'
;YEILRSDWSSDVCSSDLGTEGTYAPFTFHDKDGKLTGFDVEIIEKVAQKLGWKVEFKETAWDGMYAGLNAKRFDVIANQTNPSPERLKKYDYSAPYNYSAGVIVTKADNDSIKSFPDLKGKKSAQSATSNWSKDARDNGAIIVTVDSLAQNLEAVKQGRVDATVNDKLAVLDYFKKQPNAGLKIAVESDKKIPTGFAFLKGEEPLIAKVNQALEELRKDGTLKQLSIKWFGDDITQ
;
A
#
# COMPACT_ATOMS: atom_id res chain seq x y z
N TYR A 1 25.96 20.57 -11.91
CA TYR A 1 24.67 20.80 -12.58
C TYR A 1 23.60 20.65 -11.54
N GLU A 2 23.22 21.74 -10.88
CA GLU A 2 21.99 21.83 -10.10
C GLU A 2 20.85 21.82 -11.11
N ILE A 3 20.11 20.69 -11.15
CA ILE A 3 18.79 20.68 -11.76
C ILE A 3 17.93 21.51 -10.82
N LEU A 4 17.56 22.70 -11.29
CA LEU A 4 16.61 23.58 -10.63
C LEU A 4 15.38 22.74 -10.25
N ARG A 5 15.17 22.56 -8.95
CA ARG A 5 13.90 22.07 -8.41
C ARG A 5 12.84 22.99 -8.99
N SER A 6 11.86 22.37 -9.66
CA SER A 6 10.73 23.09 -10.19
C SER A 6 10.14 23.95 -9.08
N ASP A 7 10.15 25.26 -9.32
CA ASP A 7 9.50 26.22 -8.46
C ASP A 7 8.00 25.88 -8.44
N TRP A 8 7.53 25.35 -7.32
CA TRP A 8 6.13 24.93 -7.13
C TRP A 8 5.14 26.12 -7.27
N SER A 9 5.63 27.29 -7.65
CA SER A 9 4.86 28.52 -7.90
C SER A 9 4.45 28.73 -9.36
N SER A 10 4.90 27.89 -10.31
CA SER A 10 4.62 28.09 -11.74
C SER A 10 3.70 27.02 -12.35
N ASP A 11 2.88 27.45 -13.26
CA ASP A 11 1.62 26.95 -13.80
C ASP A 11 1.50 25.51 -14.35
N VAL A 12 2.48 24.62 -14.30
CA VAL A 12 2.31 23.17 -14.53
C VAL A 12 3.40 22.42 -13.79
N CYS A 13 3.09 21.92 -12.60
CA CYS A 13 4.00 21.05 -11.87
C CYS A 13 3.89 19.62 -12.39
N SER A 14 5.01 18.98 -12.70
CA SER A 14 5.08 17.55 -12.95
C SER A 14 5.56 16.86 -11.67
N SER A 15 4.85 15.83 -11.22
CA SER A 15 5.25 15.00 -10.10
C SER A 15 5.46 13.57 -10.56
N ASP A 16 6.62 13.03 -10.21
CA ASP A 16 6.91 11.60 -10.38
C ASP A 16 6.38 10.81 -9.19
N LEU A 17 5.62 9.76 -9.46
CA LEU A 17 4.93 8.95 -8.46
C LEU A 17 5.50 7.54 -8.42
N GLY A 18 6.03 7.13 -7.27
CA GLY A 18 6.47 5.75 -7.05
C GLY A 18 5.29 4.82 -6.77
N THR A 19 5.20 3.72 -7.50
CA THR A 19 4.18 2.69 -7.32
C THR A 19 4.70 1.32 -7.75
N GLU A 20 4.06 0.22 -7.32
CA GLU A 20 4.50 -1.13 -7.73
C GLU A 20 3.96 -1.58 -9.09
N GLY A 21 2.70 -1.27 -9.38
CA GLY A 21 2.00 -1.85 -10.53
C GLY A 21 1.68 -3.35 -10.41
N THR A 22 1.92 -3.96 -9.25
CA THR A 22 1.73 -5.40 -8.98
C THR A 22 0.96 -5.70 -7.69
N TYR A 23 0.38 -4.67 -7.06
CA TYR A 23 -0.31 -4.76 -5.76
C TYR A 23 -1.79 -4.42 -5.89
N ALA A 24 -2.56 -5.33 -6.50
CA ALA A 24 -4.01 -5.19 -6.62
C ALA A 24 -4.70 -5.24 -5.22
N PRO A 25 -5.80 -4.47 -5.02
CA PRO A 25 -6.49 -3.61 -5.97
C PRO A 25 -6.00 -2.14 -5.94
N PHE A 26 -4.87 -1.84 -5.30
CA PHE A 26 -4.37 -0.48 -5.09
C PHE A 26 -3.62 0.07 -6.29
N THR A 27 -2.69 -0.73 -6.84
CA THR A 27 -1.86 -0.39 -7.98
C THR A 27 -1.52 -1.66 -8.76
N PHE A 28 -2.01 -1.78 -9.99
CA PHE A 28 -1.80 -2.96 -10.83
C PHE A 28 -2.14 -2.64 -12.30
N HIS A 29 -1.76 -3.55 -13.19
CA HIS A 29 -2.15 -3.45 -14.59
C HIS A 29 -3.45 -4.20 -14.85
N ASP A 30 -4.37 -3.55 -15.53
CA ASP A 30 -5.59 -4.18 -16.02
C ASP A 30 -5.30 -5.16 -17.19
N LYS A 31 -6.37 -5.78 -17.72
CA LYS A 31 -6.28 -6.71 -18.86
C LYS A 31 -5.69 -6.09 -20.14
N ASP A 32 -5.76 -4.76 -20.27
CA ASP A 32 -5.28 -4.01 -21.43
C ASP A 32 -3.85 -3.47 -21.18
N GLY A 33 -3.24 -3.83 -20.05
CA GLY A 33 -1.90 -3.41 -19.63
C GLY A 33 -1.83 -1.98 -19.09
N LYS A 34 -2.96 -1.34 -18.81
CA LYS A 34 -3.00 0.01 -18.24
C LYS A 34 -2.83 -0.05 -16.73
N LEU A 35 -1.92 0.78 -16.18
CA LEU A 35 -1.79 0.98 -14.75
C LEU A 35 -3.09 1.57 -14.19
N THR A 36 -3.63 0.96 -13.16
CA THR A 36 -4.89 1.30 -12.52
C THR A 36 -4.89 0.86 -11.05
N GLY A 37 -5.95 1.16 -10.34
CA GLY A 37 -6.15 0.75 -8.95
C GLY A 37 -6.64 1.90 -8.09
N PHE A 38 -7.00 1.58 -6.86
CA PHE A 38 -7.57 2.54 -5.91
C PHE A 38 -6.62 3.71 -5.64
N ASP A 39 -5.35 3.44 -5.35
CA ASP A 39 -4.34 4.46 -5.08
C ASP A 39 -4.02 5.29 -6.32
N VAL A 40 -3.94 4.63 -7.48
CA VAL A 40 -3.71 5.28 -8.77
C VAL A 40 -4.82 6.27 -9.07
N GLU A 41 -6.09 5.86 -8.94
CA GLU A 41 -7.24 6.75 -9.20
C GLU A 41 -7.32 7.91 -8.21
N ILE A 42 -7.01 7.69 -6.93
CA ILE A 42 -7.01 8.77 -5.94
C ILE A 42 -5.95 9.82 -6.26
N ILE A 43 -4.70 9.39 -6.51
CA ILE A 43 -3.61 10.36 -6.78
C ILE A 43 -3.81 11.07 -8.12
N GLU A 44 -4.40 10.43 -9.12
CA GLU A 44 -4.82 11.09 -10.37
C GLU A 44 -5.89 12.15 -10.11
N LYS A 45 -6.86 11.89 -9.22
CA LYS A 45 -7.89 12.89 -8.84
C LYS A 45 -7.28 14.05 -8.05
N VAL A 46 -6.34 13.78 -7.15
CA VAL A 46 -5.57 14.82 -6.45
C VAL A 46 -4.81 15.68 -7.46
N ALA A 47 -4.08 15.07 -8.37
CA ALA A 47 -3.33 15.77 -9.41
C ALA A 47 -4.25 16.62 -10.32
N GLN A 48 -5.40 16.08 -10.71
CA GLN A 48 -6.41 16.81 -11.49
C GLN A 48 -6.90 18.08 -10.77
N LYS A 49 -7.16 17.97 -9.45
CA LYS A 49 -7.56 19.14 -8.62
C LYS A 49 -6.46 20.21 -8.54
N LEU A 50 -5.21 19.78 -8.52
CA LEU A 50 -4.05 20.66 -8.40
C LEU A 50 -3.52 21.16 -9.75
N GLY A 51 -4.06 20.69 -10.87
CA GLY A 51 -3.56 21.03 -12.21
C GLY A 51 -2.18 20.43 -12.53
N TRP A 52 -1.80 19.34 -11.84
CA TRP A 52 -0.50 18.70 -12.02
C TRP A 52 -0.54 17.62 -13.11
N LYS A 53 0.59 17.46 -13.78
CA LYS A 53 0.88 16.26 -14.57
C LYS A 53 1.58 15.25 -13.69
N VAL A 54 1.19 13.98 -13.80
CA VAL A 54 1.80 12.89 -13.05
C VAL A 54 2.41 11.86 -13.99
N GLU A 55 3.55 11.33 -13.60
CA GLU A 55 4.20 10.20 -14.24
C GLU A 55 4.46 9.11 -13.20
N PHE A 56 4.00 7.89 -13.49
CA PHE A 56 4.22 6.77 -12.60
C PHE A 56 5.56 6.08 -12.88
N LYS A 57 6.36 5.89 -11.83
CA LYS A 57 7.64 5.16 -11.84
C LYS A 57 7.44 3.85 -11.10
N GLU A 58 7.28 2.78 -11.86
CA GLU A 58 7.08 1.46 -11.29
C GLU A 58 8.36 0.93 -10.66
N THR A 59 8.27 0.49 -9.40
CA THR A 59 9.40 0.05 -8.60
C THR A 59 8.92 -1.03 -7.64
N ALA A 60 9.65 -2.15 -7.53
CA ALA A 60 9.34 -3.16 -6.52
C ALA A 60 9.33 -2.57 -5.10
N TRP A 61 8.45 -3.09 -4.24
CA TRP A 61 8.24 -2.54 -2.89
C TRP A 61 9.54 -2.32 -2.10
N ASP A 62 10.42 -3.30 -2.09
CA ASP A 62 11.67 -3.21 -1.31
C ASP A 62 12.65 -2.13 -1.82
N GLY A 63 12.45 -1.63 -3.04
CA GLY A 63 13.17 -0.48 -3.60
C GLY A 63 12.45 0.87 -3.44
N MET A 64 11.22 0.88 -2.96
CA MET A 64 10.34 2.06 -3.01
C MET A 64 10.89 3.24 -2.21
N TYR A 65 11.19 3.06 -0.94
CA TYR A 65 11.74 4.13 -0.10
C TYR A 65 13.17 4.53 -0.49
N ALA A 66 13.96 3.61 -1.03
CA ALA A 66 15.27 3.94 -1.60
C ALA A 66 15.14 4.83 -2.85
N GLY A 67 14.12 4.58 -3.69
CA GLY A 67 13.78 5.41 -4.83
C GLY A 67 13.37 6.82 -4.42
N LEU A 68 12.52 6.96 -3.39
CA LEU A 68 12.13 8.24 -2.83
C LEU A 68 13.35 9.01 -2.26
N ASN A 69 14.22 8.33 -1.50
CA ASN A 69 15.45 8.93 -0.97
C ASN A 69 16.41 9.38 -2.08
N ALA A 70 16.49 8.64 -3.17
CA ALA A 70 17.29 8.99 -4.35
C ALA A 70 16.59 10.01 -5.27
N LYS A 71 15.40 10.49 -4.91
CA LYS A 71 14.58 11.44 -5.68
C LYS A 71 14.29 10.96 -7.10
N ARG A 72 14.09 9.65 -7.28
CA ARG A 72 13.61 9.08 -8.54
C ARG A 72 12.13 9.34 -8.76
N PHE A 73 11.42 9.66 -7.70
CA PHE A 73 10.03 10.14 -7.66
C PHE A 73 9.84 10.98 -6.38
N ASP A 74 8.80 11.79 -6.37
CA ASP A 74 8.53 12.79 -5.33
C ASP A 74 7.60 12.25 -4.25
N VAL A 75 6.73 11.32 -4.61
CA VAL A 75 5.64 10.79 -3.78
C VAL A 75 5.53 9.29 -3.97
N ILE A 76 5.25 8.54 -2.91
CA ILE A 76 4.85 7.13 -3.00
C ILE A 76 3.34 7.03 -2.91
N ALA A 77 2.72 6.45 -3.95
CA ALA A 77 1.31 6.11 -4.03
C ALA A 77 1.16 4.57 -4.16
N ASN A 78 1.20 3.85 -3.03
CA ASN A 78 1.29 2.39 -3.00
C ASN A 78 0.81 1.79 -1.67
N GLN A 79 -0.37 2.15 -1.20
CA GLN A 79 -0.96 1.68 0.07
C GLN A 79 0.02 1.77 1.24
N THR A 80 0.72 2.90 1.35
CA THR A 80 1.74 3.10 2.37
C THR A 80 1.14 3.47 3.71
N ASN A 81 1.61 2.82 4.76
CA ASN A 81 1.16 3.07 6.12
C ASN A 81 2.26 3.79 6.91
N PRO A 82 1.94 4.88 7.63
CA PRO A 82 2.87 5.45 8.57
C PRO A 82 3.17 4.47 9.71
N SER A 83 4.43 4.36 10.09
CA SER A 83 4.88 3.66 11.28
C SER A 83 5.82 4.56 12.08
N PRO A 84 6.05 4.31 13.39
CA PRO A 84 6.96 5.13 14.17
C PRO A 84 8.36 5.26 13.53
N GLU A 85 8.87 4.20 12.92
CA GLU A 85 10.16 4.18 12.24
C GLU A 85 10.14 5.00 10.95
N ARG A 86 9.05 4.86 10.16
CA ARG A 86 8.89 5.61 8.90
C ARG A 86 8.67 7.10 9.16
N LEU A 87 7.88 7.47 10.17
CA LEU A 87 7.62 8.86 10.53
C LEU A 87 8.87 9.63 10.98
N LYS A 88 9.94 8.93 11.40
CA LYS A 88 11.24 9.56 11.67
C LYS A 88 11.93 10.07 10.41
N LYS A 89 11.66 9.47 9.24
CA LYS A 89 12.37 9.69 7.98
C LYS A 89 11.52 10.31 6.89
N TYR A 90 10.21 10.14 6.97
CA TYR A 90 9.24 10.51 5.94
C TYR A 90 8.06 11.23 6.55
N ASP A 91 7.41 12.05 5.76
CA ASP A 91 6.12 12.65 6.07
C ASP A 91 5.02 11.99 5.25
N TYR A 92 3.78 12.12 5.71
CA TYR A 92 2.62 11.49 5.08
C TYR A 92 1.52 12.52 4.86
N SER A 93 0.74 12.31 3.81
CA SER A 93 -0.52 13.03 3.65
C SER A 93 -1.52 12.65 4.74
N ALA A 94 -2.61 13.40 4.84
CA ALA A 94 -3.81 12.94 5.53
C ALA A 94 -4.23 11.57 4.98
N PRO A 95 -4.75 10.66 5.82
CA PRO A 95 -5.16 9.35 5.36
C PRO A 95 -6.34 9.43 4.39
N TYR A 96 -6.30 8.61 3.33
CA TYR A 96 -7.38 8.49 2.36
C TYR A 96 -8.17 7.19 2.53
N ASN A 97 -7.64 6.19 3.23
CA ASN A 97 -8.36 4.99 3.65
C ASN A 97 -7.80 4.39 4.93
N TYR A 98 -8.55 3.44 5.48
CA TYR A 98 -8.17 2.64 6.63
C TYR A 98 -8.34 1.16 6.30
N SER A 99 -7.40 0.33 6.77
CA SER A 99 -7.43 -1.12 6.59
C SER A 99 -6.99 -1.82 7.88
N ALA A 100 -6.84 -3.14 7.83
CA ALA A 100 -6.32 -3.94 8.94
C ALA A 100 -5.32 -4.96 8.41
N GLY A 101 -4.40 -5.39 9.27
CA GLY A 101 -3.53 -6.53 8.97
C GLY A 101 -4.28 -7.84 9.17
N VAL A 102 -4.05 -8.79 8.27
CA VAL A 102 -4.59 -10.16 8.40
C VAL A 102 -3.49 -11.19 8.28
N ILE A 103 -3.65 -12.33 9.00
CA ILE A 103 -2.83 -13.51 8.80
C ILE A 103 -3.58 -14.45 7.87
N VAL A 104 -2.93 -14.85 6.78
CA VAL A 104 -3.43 -15.83 5.84
C VAL A 104 -2.69 -17.16 6.02
N THR A 105 -3.44 -18.23 6.07
CA THR A 105 -2.93 -19.63 6.19
C THR A 105 -3.60 -20.52 5.14
N LYS A 106 -3.14 -21.77 5.03
CA LYS A 106 -3.94 -22.82 4.34
C LYS A 106 -5.28 -22.99 5.04
N ALA A 107 -6.31 -23.34 4.28
CA ALA A 107 -7.67 -23.47 4.78
C ALA A 107 -7.81 -24.56 5.88
N ASP A 108 -6.97 -25.58 5.83
CA ASP A 108 -6.92 -26.71 6.79
C ASP A 108 -5.97 -26.47 7.98
N ASN A 109 -5.30 -25.30 8.04
CA ASN A 109 -4.40 -24.97 9.16
C ASN A 109 -5.16 -24.26 10.28
N ASP A 110 -5.38 -24.94 11.40
CA ASP A 110 -6.02 -24.39 12.60
C ASP A 110 -5.02 -24.07 13.74
N SER A 111 -3.72 -24.10 13.46
CA SER A 111 -2.68 -23.86 14.46
C SER A 111 -2.41 -22.39 14.76
N ILE A 112 -2.89 -21.46 13.93
CA ILE A 112 -2.70 -20.02 14.07
C ILE A 112 -4.07 -19.37 14.27
N LYS A 113 -4.30 -18.86 15.50
CA LYS A 113 -5.57 -18.23 15.93
C LYS A 113 -5.37 -16.82 16.47
N SER A 114 -4.11 -16.38 16.57
CA SER A 114 -3.72 -15.05 17.03
C SER A 114 -2.37 -14.67 16.43
N PHE A 115 -2.00 -13.38 16.47
CA PHE A 115 -0.67 -12.94 16.01
C PHE A 115 0.48 -13.60 16.77
N PRO A 116 0.43 -13.76 18.11
CA PRO A 116 1.47 -14.49 18.86
C PRO A 116 1.72 -15.94 18.42
N ASP A 117 0.74 -16.60 17.79
CA ASP A 117 0.89 -17.98 17.29
C ASP A 117 1.84 -18.06 16.08
N LEU A 118 2.26 -16.92 15.52
CA LEU A 118 3.30 -16.85 14.51
C LEU A 118 4.69 -17.22 15.02
N LYS A 119 4.88 -17.28 16.35
CA LYS A 119 6.18 -17.61 16.98
C LYS A 119 6.70 -18.97 16.45
N GLY A 120 7.89 -18.91 15.84
CA GLY A 120 8.55 -20.08 15.27
C GLY A 120 7.95 -20.58 13.94
N LYS A 121 6.88 -19.95 13.44
CA LYS A 121 6.26 -20.28 12.15
C LYS A 121 7.00 -19.55 11.02
N LYS A 122 7.07 -20.18 9.85
CA LYS A 122 7.60 -19.53 8.63
C LYS A 122 6.52 -18.62 8.05
N SER A 123 6.86 -17.34 7.79
CA SER A 123 5.98 -16.38 7.15
C SER A 123 6.63 -15.80 5.90
N ALA A 124 5.96 -15.90 4.75
CA ALA A 124 6.41 -15.28 3.51
C ALA A 124 6.09 -13.79 3.54
N GLN A 125 7.10 -12.94 3.29
CA GLN A 125 6.99 -11.49 3.39
C GLN A 125 7.96 -10.79 2.44
N SER A 126 7.64 -9.56 2.00
CA SER A 126 8.65 -8.65 1.47
C SER A 126 9.57 -8.18 2.61
N ALA A 127 10.83 -7.85 2.31
CA ALA A 127 11.83 -7.60 3.35
C ALA A 127 11.52 -6.38 4.22
N THR A 128 10.95 -5.31 3.62
CA THR A 128 10.82 -3.96 4.22
C THR A 128 9.40 -3.53 4.57
N SER A 129 8.40 -4.40 4.39
CA SER A 129 7.01 -4.05 4.69
C SER A 129 6.74 -3.96 6.19
N ASN A 130 5.72 -3.17 6.57
CA ASN A 130 5.19 -3.18 7.93
C ASN A 130 4.67 -4.56 8.32
N TRP A 131 4.10 -5.30 7.37
CA TRP A 131 3.61 -6.66 7.58
C TRP A 131 4.73 -7.64 7.93
N SER A 132 5.90 -7.48 7.31
CA SER A 132 7.09 -8.24 7.67
C SER A 132 7.57 -7.91 9.09
N LYS A 133 7.49 -6.62 9.47
CA LYS A 133 7.80 -6.20 10.85
C LYS A 133 6.82 -6.83 11.85
N ASP A 134 5.51 -6.75 11.57
CA ASP A 134 4.48 -7.33 12.44
C ASP A 134 4.68 -8.84 12.62
N ALA A 135 5.00 -9.56 11.54
CA ALA A 135 5.30 -10.99 11.61
C ALA A 135 6.55 -11.26 12.48
N ARG A 136 7.64 -10.48 12.28
CA ARG A 136 8.87 -10.61 13.09
C ARG A 136 8.65 -10.30 14.56
N ASP A 137 7.92 -9.24 14.85
CA ASP A 137 7.64 -8.81 16.24
C ASP A 137 6.82 -9.88 16.99
N ASN A 138 6.06 -10.71 16.26
CA ASN A 138 5.37 -11.86 16.80
C ASN A 138 6.18 -13.18 16.70
N GLY A 139 7.48 -13.10 16.41
CA GLY A 139 8.40 -14.23 16.47
C GLY A 139 8.38 -15.15 15.24
N ALA A 140 7.80 -14.71 14.11
CA ALA A 140 7.83 -15.47 12.87
C ALA A 140 9.25 -15.53 12.26
N ILE A 141 9.54 -16.62 11.59
CA ILE A 141 10.73 -16.80 10.74
C ILE A 141 10.38 -16.28 9.34
N ILE A 142 11.00 -15.18 8.92
CA ILE A 142 10.68 -14.56 7.65
C ILE A 142 11.35 -15.30 6.49
N VAL A 143 10.54 -15.64 5.49
CA VAL A 143 10.97 -16.11 4.17
C VAL A 143 10.69 -14.97 3.19
N THR A 144 11.75 -14.34 2.68
CA THR A 144 11.60 -13.17 1.81
C THR A 144 11.13 -13.57 0.42
N VAL A 145 10.10 -12.88 -0.07
CA VAL A 145 9.56 -12.94 -1.44
C VAL A 145 9.10 -11.54 -1.89
N ASP A 146 8.98 -11.33 -3.19
CA ASP A 146 8.89 -9.98 -3.74
C ASP A 146 7.46 -9.40 -3.81
N SER A 147 6.41 -10.24 -3.75
CA SER A 147 5.03 -9.76 -3.95
C SER A 147 4.01 -10.54 -3.13
N LEU A 148 2.81 -9.93 -2.92
CA LEU A 148 1.68 -10.61 -2.26
C LEU A 148 1.29 -11.91 -2.98
N ALA A 149 1.28 -11.92 -4.31
CA ALA A 149 0.94 -13.13 -5.07
C ALA A 149 1.91 -14.28 -4.76
N GLN A 150 3.20 -14.00 -4.66
CA GLN A 150 4.22 -15.00 -4.29
C GLN A 150 4.09 -15.41 -2.82
N ASN A 151 3.73 -14.49 -1.91
CA ASN A 151 3.46 -14.81 -0.51
C ASN A 151 2.33 -15.85 -0.41
N LEU A 152 1.20 -15.58 -1.05
CA LEU A 152 0.03 -16.45 -1.02
C LEU A 152 0.29 -17.80 -1.68
N GLU A 153 1.03 -17.81 -2.79
CA GLU A 153 1.42 -19.06 -3.45
C GLU A 153 2.36 -19.90 -2.57
N ALA A 154 3.29 -19.27 -1.83
CA ALA A 154 4.16 -19.98 -0.89
C ALA A 154 3.38 -20.62 0.25
N VAL A 155 2.33 -19.96 0.77
CA VAL A 155 1.41 -20.52 1.76
C VAL A 155 0.62 -21.69 1.17
N LYS A 156 0.02 -21.49 -0.02
CA LYS A 156 -0.76 -22.50 -0.73
C LYS A 156 0.03 -23.79 -0.98
N GLN A 157 1.29 -23.65 -1.38
CA GLN A 157 2.19 -24.78 -1.62
C GLN A 157 2.77 -25.39 -0.33
N GLY A 158 2.48 -24.82 0.84
CA GLY A 158 3.00 -25.31 2.12
C GLY A 158 4.50 -25.08 2.33
N ARG A 159 5.11 -24.19 1.55
CA ARG A 159 6.52 -23.78 1.74
C ARG A 159 6.71 -22.93 2.99
N VAL A 160 5.68 -22.23 3.39
CA VAL A 160 5.59 -21.45 4.63
C VAL A 160 4.24 -21.71 5.29
N ASP A 161 4.14 -21.38 6.58
CA ASP A 161 2.92 -21.60 7.39
C ASP A 161 1.88 -20.49 7.18
N ALA A 162 2.35 -19.25 6.95
CA ALA A 162 1.49 -18.08 6.90
C ALA A 162 2.09 -16.94 6.07
N THR A 163 1.28 -15.93 5.81
CA THR A 163 1.70 -14.57 5.45
C THR A 163 0.86 -13.55 6.21
N VAL A 164 1.42 -12.38 6.49
CA VAL A 164 0.69 -11.22 7.03
C VAL A 164 0.59 -10.19 5.91
N ASN A 165 -0.60 -9.64 5.67
CA ASN A 165 -0.78 -8.59 4.66
C ASN A 165 -2.02 -7.75 4.92
N ASP A 166 -2.25 -6.77 4.06
CA ASP A 166 -3.43 -5.91 4.07
C ASP A 166 -4.70 -6.71 3.78
N LYS A 167 -5.73 -6.52 4.62
CA LYS A 167 -7.02 -7.21 4.48
C LYS A 167 -7.66 -6.98 3.11
N LEU A 168 -7.63 -5.73 2.61
CA LEU A 168 -8.29 -5.37 1.35
C LEU A 168 -7.62 -6.07 0.16
N ALA A 169 -6.28 -6.16 0.16
CA ALA A 169 -5.54 -6.88 -0.86
C ALA A 169 -5.83 -8.39 -0.83
N VAL A 170 -5.90 -8.97 0.36
CA VAL A 170 -6.22 -10.39 0.53
C VAL A 170 -7.65 -10.70 0.08
N LEU A 171 -8.62 -9.86 0.42
CA LEU A 171 -10.01 -10.01 -0.02
C LEU A 171 -10.16 -9.89 -1.54
N ASP A 172 -9.45 -8.97 -2.19
CA ASP A 172 -9.42 -8.87 -3.65
C ASP A 172 -8.85 -10.15 -4.28
N TYR A 173 -7.78 -10.69 -3.72
CA TYR A 173 -7.22 -11.97 -4.18
C TYR A 173 -8.24 -13.11 -4.06
N PHE A 174 -8.94 -13.22 -2.92
CA PHE A 174 -9.96 -14.27 -2.74
C PHE A 174 -11.17 -14.11 -3.65
N LYS A 175 -11.56 -12.86 -3.94
CA LYS A 175 -12.61 -12.58 -4.93
C LYS A 175 -12.24 -13.09 -6.32
N LYS A 176 -10.97 -12.96 -6.70
CA LYS A 176 -10.45 -13.42 -8.01
C LYS A 176 -10.16 -14.93 -8.02
N GLN A 177 -9.84 -15.52 -6.86
CA GLN A 177 -9.50 -16.93 -6.69
C GLN A 177 -10.26 -17.56 -5.50
N PRO A 178 -11.58 -17.76 -5.62
CA PRO A 178 -12.41 -18.19 -4.51
C PRO A 178 -12.05 -19.60 -3.96
N ASN A 179 -11.39 -20.43 -4.77
CA ASN A 179 -10.97 -21.79 -4.41
C ASN A 179 -9.45 -21.89 -4.18
N ALA A 180 -8.83 -20.85 -3.66
CA ALA A 180 -7.38 -20.82 -3.47
C ALA A 180 -6.85 -21.83 -2.44
N GLY A 181 -7.71 -22.45 -1.62
CA GLY A 181 -7.31 -23.34 -0.51
C GLY A 181 -6.65 -22.58 0.65
N LEU A 182 -6.92 -21.29 0.76
CA LEU A 182 -6.42 -20.39 1.77
C LEU A 182 -7.57 -19.79 2.58
N LYS A 183 -7.27 -19.29 3.79
CA LYS A 183 -8.21 -18.52 4.61
C LYS A 183 -7.53 -17.36 5.32
N ILE A 184 -8.29 -16.32 5.67
CA ILE A 184 -7.90 -15.38 6.71
C ILE A 184 -8.10 -16.10 8.05
N ALA A 185 -7.00 -16.41 8.72
CA ALA A 185 -7.02 -17.08 10.03
C ALA A 185 -7.23 -16.08 11.17
N VAL A 186 -6.67 -14.87 11.03
CA VAL A 186 -6.70 -13.81 12.05
C VAL A 186 -6.82 -12.46 11.37
N GLU A 187 -7.62 -11.57 11.95
CA GLU A 187 -7.67 -10.15 11.60
C GLU A 187 -7.22 -9.32 12.81
N SER A 188 -6.43 -8.29 12.58
CA SER A 188 -6.01 -7.34 13.61
C SER A 188 -7.16 -6.39 13.95
N ASP A 189 -7.35 -6.11 15.25
CA ASP A 189 -8.31 -5.11 15.72
C ASP A 189 -7.85 -3.66 15.43
N LYS A 190 -6.61 -3.49 14.98
CA LYS A 190 -6.05 -2.15 14.71
C LYS A 190 -6.44 -1.70 13.31
N LYS A 191 -7.16 -0.57 13.23
CA LYS A 191 -7.30 0.17 11.98
C LYS A 191 -5.99 0.89 11.66
N ILE A 192 -5.46 0.66 10.48
CA ILE A 192 -4.20 1.23 10.00
C ILE A 192 -4.50 2.27 8.93
N PRO A 193 -4.12 3.54 9.15
CA PRO A 193 -4.30 4.58 8.13
C PRO A 193 -3.35 4.39 6.97
N THR A 194 -3.79 4.77 5.79
CA THR A 194 -2.99 4.82 4.57
C THR A 194 -2.91 6.25 4.05
N GLY A 195 -1.71 6.70 3.72
CA GLY A 195 -1.46 8.02 3.15
C GLY A 195 -0.35 7.96 2.11
N PHE A 196 -0.23 9.00 1.30
CA PHE A 196 0.89 9.18 0.40
C PHE A 196 2.14 9.53 1.22
N ALA A 197 3.30 8.94 0.87
CA ALA A 197 4.55 9.18 1.59
C ALA A 197 5.46 10.13 0.82
N PHE A 198 6.13 11.01 1.53
CA PHE A 198 7.01 12.07 1.04
C PHE A 198 8.34 12.08 1.80
N LEU A 199 9.37 12.70 1.23
CA LEU A 199 10.55 13.06 2.00
C LEU A 199 10.20 14.10 3.09
N LYS A 200 11.00 14.14 4.14
CA LYS A 200 10.93 15.22 5.12
C LYS A 200 11.20 16.57 4.49
N GLY A 201 10.46 17.61 4.92
CA GLY A 201 10.63 18.97 4.46
C GLY A 201 9.79 19.33 3.22
N GLU A 202 8.85 18.47 2.83
CA GLU A 202 7.92 18.70 1.72
C GLU A 202 6.54 19.20 2.21
N GLU A 203 6.50 19.90 3.36
CA GLU A 203 5.25 20.37 3.98
C GLU A 203 4.37 21.21 3.03
N PRO A 204 4.90 22.11 2.16
CA PRO A 204 4.06 22.86 1.23
C PRO A 204 3.37 21.97 0.20
N LEU A 205 4.05 20.91 -0.28
CA LEU A 205 3.51 19.92 -1.19
C LEU A 205 2.43 19.09 -0.50
N ILE A 206 2.73 18.61 0.70
CA ILE A 206 1.79 17.83 1.52
C ILE A 206 0.53 18.63 1.84
N ALA A 207 0.65 19.92 2.15
CA ALA A 207 -0.48 20.81 2.40
C ALA A 207 -1.43 20.88 1.19
N LYS A 208 -0.88 21.04 -0.03
CA LYS A 208 -1.67 21.05 -1.28
C LYS A 208 -2.38 19.70 -1.50
N VAL A 209 -1.66 18.59 -1.31
CA VAL A 209 -2.24 17.24 -1.43
C VAL A 209 -3.35 17.03 -0.40
N ASN A 210 -3.15 17.45 0.84
CA ASN A 210 -4.16 17.34 1.90
C ASN A 210 -5.40 18.18 1.60
N GLN A 211 -5.23 19.40 1.08
CA GLN A 211 -6.35 20.23 0.65
C GLN A 211 -7.15 19.52 -0.45
N ALA A 212 -6.49 18.98 -1.46
CA ALA A 212 -7.16 18.25 -2.54
C ALA A 212 -7.88 16.99 -2.02
N LEU A 213 -7.25 16.22 -1.11
CA LEU A 213 -7.90 15.05 -0.47
C LEU A 213 -9.15 15.45 0.32
N GLU A 214 -9.10 16.56 1.05
CA GLU A 214 -10.25 17.08 1.79
C GLU A 214 -11.39 17.51 0.87
N GLU A 215 -11.08 18.15 -0.26
CA GLU A 215 -12.08 18.49 -1.28
C GLU A 215 -12.71 17.23 -1.90
N LEU A 216 -11.88 16.20 -2.25
CA LEU A 216 -12.37 14.92 -2.76
C LEU A 216 -13.21 14.14 -1.72
N ARG A 217 -12.96 14.35 -0.44
CA ARG A 217 -13.78 13.81 0.65
C ARG A 217 -15.12 14.51 0.73
N LYS A 218 -15.12 15.86 0.72
CA LYS A 218 -16.33 16.69 0.80
C LYS A 218 -17.27 16.51 -0.40
N ASP A 219 -16.72 16.40 -1.60
CA ASP A 219 -17.52 16.20 -2.83
C ASP A 219 -17.96 14.74 -3.03
N GLY A 220 -17.54 13.83 -2.14
CA GLY A 220 -17.92 12.42 -2.17
C GLY A 220 -17.11 11.55 -3.12
N THR A 221 -16.11 12.08 -3.81
CA THR A 221 -15.28 11.33 -4.78
C THR A 221 -14.53 10.19 -4.10
N LEU A 222 -13.91 10.41 -2.92
CA LEU A 222 -13.20 9.35 -2.19
C LEU A 222 -14.15 8.20 -1.84
N LYS A 223 -15.35 8.51 -1.35
CA LYS A 223 -16.36 7.50 -1.04
C LYS A 223 -16.80 6.72 -2.28
N GLN A 224 -17.01 7.40 -3.42
CA GLN A 224 -17.39 6.74 -4.67
C GLN A 224 -16.28 5.77 -5.15
N LEU A 225 -15.00 6.17 -5.06
CA LEU A 225 -13.87 5.31 -5.39
C LEU A 225 -13.80 4.12 -4.43
N SER A 226 -13.99 4.34 -3.14
CA SER A 226 -14.04 3.27 -2.14
C SER A 226 -15.12 2.24 -2.46
N ILE A 227 -16.34 2.68 -2.72
CA ILE A 227 -17.46 1.78 -3.09
C ILE A 227 -17.16 1.05 -4.41
N LYS A 228 -16.60 1.75 -5.40
CA LYS A 228 -16.21 1.15 -6.69
C LYS A 228 -15.26 -0.04 -6.51
N TRP A 229 -14.23 0.12 -5.67
CA TRP A 229 -13.17 -0.86 -5.52
C TRP A 229 -13.47 -1.94 -4.49
N PHE A 230 -14.12 -1.58 -3.39
CA PHE A 230 -14.29 -2.44 -2.23
C PHE A 230 -15.75 -2.77 -1.89
N GLY A 231 -16.70 -2.07 -2.49
CA GLY A 231 -18.13 -2.22 -2.19
C GLY A 231 -18.56 -1.57 -0.86
N ASP A 232 -17.65 -0.89 -0.17
CA ASP A 232 -17.87 -0.25 1.12
C ASP A 232 -17.08 1.04 1.25
N ASP A 233 -17.43 1.89 2.23
CA ASP A 233 -16.73 3.13 2.53
C ASP A 233 -15.62 2.90 3.56
N ILE A 234 -14.38 2.74 3.07
CA ILE A 234 -13.18 2.57 3.89
C ILE A 234 -12.41 3.87 4.12
N THR A 235 -12.98 5.01 3.78
CA THR A 235 -12.30 6.32 3.83
C THR A 235 -12.43 7.03 5.17
N GLN A 236 -13.13 6.40 6.14
CA GLN A 236 -13.42 6.95 7.49
C GLN A 236 -12.91 6.05 8.61
#